data_86a1b9643b5bce7b023a637e61c356a8
#
_entry.id   86a1b9643b5bce7b023a637e61c356a8
#
_cell.length_a   1.000
_cell.length_b   1.000
_cell.length_c   1.000
_cell.angle_alpha   90.00
_cell.angle_beta   90.00
_cell.angle_gamma   90.00
#
_symmetry.space_group_name_H-M   'P 1'
#
loop_
_entity.id
_entity.type
_entity.pdbx_description
1 polymer ?
#
loop_
_entity_poly.entity_id
_entity_poly.type
_entity_poly.pdbx_seq_one_letter_code
_entity_poly.pdbx_strand_id
1 'polypeptide(L)'
;MRDMNDLKSELYDQLLNELPVLRARLGITQEVLALKVGCSRQTVNAVEKRKKEMTWQLFMAIIAVFNLDESTRKMLSDIPGFSEKLNMVLNEEIDR
;
A
#
# COMPACT_ATOMS: atom_id res chain seq x y z
N MET A 1 -17.57 11.22 -11.82
CA MET A 1 -16.73 10.05 -12.17
C MET A 1 -15.35 10.22 -11.56
N ARG A 2 -14.87 9.20 -10.88
CA ARG A 2 -13.54 9.26 -10.26
C ARG A 2 -12.49 8.91 -11.31
N ASP A 3 -11.40 9.65 -11.33
CA ASP A 3 -10.30 9.37 -12.24
C ASP A 3 -9.26 8.45 -11.57
N MET A 4 -8.24 8.10 -12.32
CA MET A 4 -7.17 7.22 -11.87
C MET A 4 -6.46 7.76 -10.63
N ASN A 5 -6.20 9.08 -10.60
CA ASN A 5 -5.52 9.70 -9.48
C ASN A 5 -6.37 9.64 -8.19
N ASP A 6 -7.68 9.82 -8.32
CA ASP A 6 -8.59 9.70 -7.18
C ASP A 6 -8.58 8.29 -6.61
N LEU A 7 -8.61 7.28 -7.48
CA LEU A 7 -8.56 5.88 -7.05
C LEU A 7 -7.26 5.57 -6.33
N LYS A 8 -6.14 6.02 -6.88
CA LYS A 8 -4.83 5.79 -6.24
C LYS A 8 -4.76 6.49 -4.90
N SER A 9 -5.24 7.72 -4.81
CA SER A 9 -5.24 8.47 -3.56
C SER A 9 -6.04 7.75 -2.48
N GLU A 10 -7.20 7.20 -2.83
CA GLU A 10 -8.02 6.43 -1.89
C GLU A 10 -7.31 5.15 -1.44
N LEU A 11 -6.65 4.47 -2.37
CA LEU A 11 -5.88 3.26 -2.06
C LEU A 11 -4.73 3.56 -1.11
N TYR A 12 -4.00 4.66 -1.35
CA TYR A 12 -2.91 5.06 -0.47
C TYR A 12 -3.42 5.33 0.95
N ASP A 13 -4.52 6.04 1.05
CA ASP A 13 -5.11 6.38 2.33
C ASP A 13 -5.56 5.13 3.09
N GLN A 14 -6.21 4.21 2.40
CA GLN A 14 -6.64 2.96 3.01
C GLN A 14 -5.46 2.11 3.47
N LEU A 15 -4.42 2.01 2.64
CA LEU A 15 -3.23 1.27 3.04
C LEU A 15 -2.55 1.91 4.25
N LEU A 16 -2.39 3.24 4.24
CA LEU A 16 -1.70 3.93 5.32
C LEU A 16 -2.44 3.80 6.66
N ASN A 17 -3.77 3.75 6.62
CA ASN A 17 -4.56 3.52 7.83
C ASN A 17 -4.27 2.15 8.44
N GLU A 18 -3.93 1.15 7.64
CA GLU A 18 -3.71 -0.21 8.09
C GLU A 18 -2.22 -0.56 8.25
N LEU A 19 -1.32 0.25 7.73
CA LEU A 19 0.09 -0.14 7.61
C LEU A 19 0.73 -0.51 8.95
N PRO A 20 0.55 0.26 10.05
CA PRO A 20 1.13 -0.15 11.33
C PRO A 20 0.59 -1.50 11.81
N VAL A 21 -0.69 -1.79 11.58
CA VAL A 21 -1.30 -3.06 11.98
C VAL A 21 -0.76 -4.20 11.13
N LEU A 22 -0.60 -3.97 9.83
CA LEU A 22 -0.01 -4.96 8.92
C LEU A 22 1.42 -5.29 9.34
N ARG A 23 2.22 -4.26 9.66
CA ARG A 23 3.58 -4.49 10.14
C ARG A 23 3.60 -5.27 11.45
N ALA A 24 2.72 -4.91 12.37
CA ALA A 24 2.62 -5.61 13.65
C ALA A 24 2.26 -7.09 13.44
N ARG A 25 1.38 -7.37 12.49
CA ARG A 25 0.95 -8.74 12.19
C ARG A 25 2.11 -9.61 11.71
N LEU A 26 3.01 -9.04 10.90
CA LEU A 26 4.20 -9.77 10.45
C LEU A 26 5.36 -9.68 11.44
N GLY A 27 5.24 -8.86 12.47
CA GLY A 27 6.32 -8.65 13.43
C GLY A 27 7.50 -7.90 12.83
N ILE A 28 7.29 -7.01 11.89
CA ILE A 28 8.36 -6.27 11.24
C ILE A 28 8.31 -4.79 11.60
N THR A 29 9.51 -4.20 11.71
CA THR A 29 9.69 -2.79 11.98
C THR A 29 9.60 -1.97 10.68
N GLN A 30 9.55 -0.63 10.83
CA GLN A 30 9.67 0.25 9.67
C GLN A 30 10.99 0.02 8.93
N GLU A 31 12.07 -0.24 9.67
CA GLU A 31 13.38 -0.50 9.07
C GLU A 31 13.36 -1.76 8.19
N VAL A 32 12.77 -2.84 8.71
CA VAL A 32 12.67 -4.08 7.95
C VAL A 32 11.79 -3.89 6.71
N LEU A 33 10.67 -3.20 6.86
CA LEU A 33 9.82 -2.91 5.71
C LEU A 33 10.58 -2.10 4.66
N ALA A 34 11.32 -1.08 5.11
CA ALA A 34 12.13 -0.25 4.21
C ALA A 34 13.14 -1.07 3.41
N LEU A 35 13.82 -2.00 4.08
CA LEU A 35 14.76 -2.91 3.40
C LEU A 35 14.04 -3.72 2.31
N LYS A 36 12.87 -4.23 2.62
CA LYS A 36 12.12 -5.08 1.69
C LYS A 36 11.64 -4.31 0.46
N VAL A 37 11.24 -3.06 0.63
CA VAL A 37 10.70 -2.26 -0.47
C VAL A 37 11.75 -1.38 -1.15
N GLY A 38 12.98 -1.36 -0.64
CA GLY A 38 14.08 -0.66 -1.29
C GLY A 38 14.14 0.84 -1.03
N CYS A 39 13.76 1.29 0.17
CA CYS A 39 13.88 2.70 0.54
C CYS A 39 14.47 2.83 1.94
N SER A 40 14.59 4.06 2.45
CA SER A 40 15.11 4.28 3.80
C SER A 40 14.00 4.16 4.85
N ARG A 41 14.41 3.88 6.10
CA ARG A 41 13.46 3.89 7.22
C ARG A 41 12.79 5.26 7.35
N GLN A 42 13.54 6.33 7.12
CA GLN A 42 13.01 7.69 7.19
C GLN A 42 11.87 7.90 6.19
N THR A 43 12.00 7.31 4.99
CA THR A 43 10.94 7.38 3.98
C THR A 43 9.68 6.67 4.46
N VAL A 44 9.82 5.45 4.99
CA VAL A 44 8.67 4.71 5.52
C VAL A 44 8.00 5.50 6.63
N ASN A 45 8.79 6.01 7.58
CA ASN A 45 8.25 6.78 8.69
C ASN A 45 7.51 8.03 8.22
N ALA A 46 8.11 8.77 7.29
CA ALA A 46 7.51 10.01 6.78
C ALA A 46 6.20 9.74 6.03
N VAL A 47 6.15 8.66 5.27
CA VAL A 47 4.94 8.28 4.53
C VAL A 47 3.86 7.82 5.50
N GLU A 48 4.20 7.02 6.51
CA GLU A 48 3.22 6.58 7.52
C GLU A 48 2.64 7.78 8.30
N LYS A 49 3.46 8.79 8.55
CA LYS A 49 3.03 10.01 9.25
C LYS A 49 2.39 11.03 8.32
N ARG A 50 2.27 10.70 7.05
CA ARG A 50 1.68 11.57 6.03
C ARG A 50 2.42 12.87 5.84
N LYS A 51 3.73 12.87 6.16
CA LYS A 51 4.62 14.01 5.93
C LYS A 51 5.29 13.96 4.56
N LYS A 52 5.20 12.81 3.91
CA LYS A 52 5.70 12.60 2.56
C LYS A 52 4.63 11.82 1.79
N GLU A 53 4.42 12.20 0.54
CA GLU A 53 3.42 11.54 -0.29
C GLU A 53 3.84 10.12 -0.66
N MET A 54 2.86 9.22 -0.68
CA MET A 54 3.04 7.88 -1.21
C MET A 54 3.23 7.95 -2.73
N THR A 55 4.12 7.14 -3.26
CA THR A 55 4.22 6.95 -4.71
C THR A 55 3.60 5.62 -5.08
N TRP A 56 3.22 5.49 -6.36
CA TRP A 56 2.65 4.24 -6.84
C TRP A 56 3.64 3.09 -6.71
N GLN A 57 4.92 3.35 -7.00
CA GLN A 57 5.96 2.33 -6.90
C GLN A 57 6.13 1.83 -5.47
N LEU A 58 6.15 2.75 -4.50
CA LEU A 58 6.26 2.37 -3.10
C LEU A 58 5.02 1.60 -2.64
N PHE A 59 3.83 2.09 -3.02
CA PHE A 59 2.56 1.43 -2.71
C PHE A 59 2.57 -0.02 -3.21
N MET A 60 2.92 -0.23 -4.48
CA MET A 60 2.92 -1.58 -5.05
C MET A 60 3.95 -2.48 -4.39
N ALA A 61 5.12 -1.94 -4.03
CA ALA A 61 6.13 -2.71 -3.33
C ALA A 61 5.65 -3.14 -1.94
N ILE A 62 4.98 -2.25 -1.21
CA ILE A 62 4.40 -2.56 0.10
C ILE A 62 3.32 -3.65 -0.04
N ILE A 63 2.43 -3.49 -1.03
CA ILE A 63 1.39 -4.50 -1.29
C ILE A 63 2.03 -5.87 -1.57
N ALA A 64 3.11 -5.89 -2.35
CA ALA A 64 3.79 -7.15 -2.66
C ALA A 64 4.31 -7.83 -1.40
N VAL A 65 4.86 -7.07 -0.46
CA VAL A 65 5.35 -7.63 0.81
C VAL A 65 4.23 -8.31 1.58
N PHE A 66 3.11 -7.61 1.75
CA PHE A 66 2.02 -8.13 2.59
C PHE A 66 1.16 -9.19 1.86
N ASN A 67 1.22 -9.26 0.54
CA ASN A 67 0.55 -10.32 -0.20
C ASN A 67 1.27 -11.67 -0.11
N LEU A 68 2.52 -11.69 0.29
CA LEU A 68 3.26 -12.95 0.44
C LEU A 68 2.82 -13.76 1.66
N ASP A 69 2.29 -13.09 2.68
CA ASP A 69 1.81 -13.76 3.88
C ASP A 69 0.29 -13.86 3.82
N GLU A 70 -0.23 -15.07 4.09
CA GLU A 70 -1.66 -15.32 3.98
C GLU A 70 -2.48 -14.43 4.91
N SER A 71 -2.02 -14.20 6.14
CA SER A 71 -2.80 -13.42 7.10
C SER A 71 -2.89 -11.95 6.72
N THR A 72 -1.79 -11.35 6.26
CA THR A 72 -1.80 -9.94 5.84
C THR A 72 -2.46 -9.78 4.48
N ARG A 73 -2.36 -10.78 3.59
CA ARG A 73 -3.11 -10.77 2.34
C ARG A 73 -4.62 -10.71 2.60
N LYS A 74 -5.08 -11.51 3.58
CA LYS A 74 -6.49 -11.49 3.97
C LYS A 74 -6.88 -10.14 4.56
N MET A 75 -6.02 -9.56 5.40
CA MET A 75 -6.28 -8.23 5.97
C MET A 75 -6.47 -7.19 4.89
N LEU A 76 -5.63 -7.20 3.85
CA LEU A 76 -5.76 -6.28 2.73
C LEU A 76 -7.09 -6.51 1.99
N SER A 77 -7.46 -7.76 1.74
CA SER A 77 -8.69 -8.07 1.01
C SER A 77 -9.93 -7.70 1.82
N ASP A 78 -9.82 -7.62 3.14
CA ASP A 78 -10.94 -7.26 4.02
C ASP A 78 -11.14 -5.75 4.13
N ILE A 79 -10.21 -4.92 3.63
CA ILE A 79 -10.41 -3.47 3.61
C ILE A 79 -11.53 -3.16 2.61
N PRO A 80 -12.61 -2.48 3.04
CA PRO A 80 -13.77 -2.25 2.15
C PRO A 80 -13.40 -1.54 0.86
N GLY A 81 -13.72 -2.17 -0.26
CA GLY A 81 -13.50 -1.60 -1.59
C GLY A 81 -12.06 -1.58 -2.08
N PHE A 82 -11.12 -2.09 -1.27
CA PHE A 82 -9.70 -2.01 -1.60
C PHE A 82 -9.36 -2.84 -2.85
N SER A 83 -9.74 -4.12 -2.83
CA SER A 83 -9.44 -5.01 -3.96
C SER A 83 -10.10 -4.55 -5.25
N GLU A 84 -11.34 -4.06 -5.17
CA GLU A 84 -12.06 -3.56 -6.33
C GLU A 84 -11.37 -2.34 -6.93
N LYS A 85 -10.94 -1.39 -6.09
CA LYS A 85 -10.22 -0.22 -6.57
C LYS A 85 -8.88 -0.60 -7.19
N LEU A 86 -8.16 -1.51 -6.52
CA LEU A 86 -6.87 -1.97 -7.03
C LEU A 86 -7.04 -2.63 -8.40
N ASN A 87 -8.05 -3.48 -8.55
CA ASN A 87 -8.36 -4.11 -9.82
C ASN A 87 -8.70 -3.08 -10.90
N MET A 88 -9.46 -2.04 -10.54
CA MET A 88 -9.79 -0.98 -11.48
C MET A 88 -8.54 -0.27 -11.98
N VAL A 89 -7.60 0.03 -11.08
CA VAL A 89 -6.35 0.70 -11.46
C VAL A 89 -5.48 -0.20 -12.34
N LEU A 90 -5.32 -1.46 -11.93
CA LEU A 90 -4.41 -2.37 -12.63
C LEU A 90 -4.96 -2.88 -13.95
N ASN A 91 -6.28 -2.94 -14.10
CA ASN A 91 -6.93 -3.45 -15.30
C ASN A 91 -7.40 -2.35 -16.24
N GLU A 92 -7.10 -1.09 -15.94
CA GLU A 92 -7.50 -0.02 -16.82
C GLU A 92 -6.75 -0.13 -18.15
N GLU A 93 -7.52 -0.07 -19.24
CA GLU A 93 -6.92 -0.09 -20.55
C GLU A 93 -6.32 1.27 -20.87
N ILE A 94 -5.10 1.24 -21.39
CA ILE A 94 -4.43 2.44 -21.84
C ILE A 94 -4.70 2.57 -23.33
N ASP A 95 -5.35 3.65 -23.73
CA ASP A 95 -5.56 3.94 -25.13
C ASP A 95 -4.23 4.29 -25.78
N ARG A 96 -3.99 3.72 -26.95
CA ARG A 96 -2.73 3.87 -27.66
C ARG A 96 -2.95 4.43 -29.05
#